data_a5bd912f1e789dab794a1d5b87b97a7b
#
_entry.id   a5bd912f1e789dab794a1d5b87b97a7b
#
_cell.length_a   1.000
_cell.length_b   1.000
_cell.length_c   1.000
_cell.angle_alpha   90.00
_cell.angle_beta   90.00
_cell.angle_gamma   90.00
#
_symmetry.space_group_name_H-M   'P 1'
#
loop_
_entity.id
_entity.type
_entity.pdbx_description
1 polymer ?
#
loop_
_entity_poly.entity_id
_entity_poly.type
_entity_poly.pdbx_seq_one_letter_code
_entity_poly.pdbx_strand_id
1 'polypeptide(L)'
;GATVIQPGHGPRLDAFRARTDNDNWMDAKWPKLGLHNLQHKALSFAQNVTKEGNLQLIFTVESQAPYGGVDNYSNRDREKDEVYKIVDDKSKPFGPNDFKFTTHQIYTIYADGSVELESAISSNMPKVKLPRLGYAFEMPKDYRNFTYYGRGPVNNYADRKTGQFIERHEGIVGEQDIMLPKPQS
;
A
#
# COMPACT_ATOMS: atom_id res chain seq x y z
N GLY A 1 4.29 28.29 -0.65
CA GLY A 1 4.16 27.27 -1.70
C GLY A 1 2.93 26.41 -1.45
N ALA A 2 2.37 25.81 -2.48
CA ALA A 2 1.24 24.90 -2.33
C ALA A 2 1.70 23.58 -1.67
N THR A 3 0.91 23.05 -0.75
CA THR A 3 1.14 21.73 -0.16
C THR A 3 0.69 20.67 -1.17
N VAL A 4 1.61 19.89 -1.70
CA VAL A 4 1.32 18.84 -2.69
C VAL A 4 0.86 17.55 -2.01
N ILE A 5 1.44 17.21 -0.87
CA ILE A 5 1.03 16.06 -0.05
C ILE A 5 0.46 16.60 1.25
N GLN A 6 -0.73 16.14 1.64
CA GLN A 6 -1.37 16.58 2.88
C GLN A 6 -0.50 16.20 4.09
N PRO A 7 -0.38 17.08 5.11
CA PRO A 7 0.28 16.73 6.36
C PRO A 7 -0.33 15.47 6.99
N GLY A 8 0.51 14.51 7.37
CA GLY A 8 0.06 13.22 7.89
C GLY A 8 -0.37 12.18 6.83
N HIS A 9 -0.40 12.54 5.54
CA HIS A 9 -0.82 11.67 4.44
C HIS A 9 0.32 11.39 3.45
N GLY A 10 1.55 11.53 3.90
CA GLY A 10 2.75 11.18 3.12
C GLY A 10 2.83 9.68 2.79
N PRO A 11 3.86 9.27 2.04
CA PRO A 11 4.03 7.88 1.67
C PRO A 11 4.05 6.95 2.88
N ARG A 12 3.07 6.06 2.96
CA ARG A 12 2.95 5.04 4.00
C ARG A 12 2.86 3.66 3.38
N LEU A 13 3.44 2.67 4.04
CA LEU A 13 3.38 1.29 3.60
C LEU A 13 1.92 0.83 3.52
N ASP A 14 1.55 0.24 2.39
CA ASP A 14 0.25 -0.37 2.16
C ASP A 14 0.45 -1.82 1.70
N ALA A 15 -0.18 -2.74 2.42
CA ALA A 15 -0.07 -4.17 2.19
C ALA A 15 -1.43 -4.85 2.06
N PHE A 16 -2.50 -4.09 1.84
CA PHE A 16 -3.85 -4.61 1.78
C PHE A 16 -4.58 -4.20 0.49
N ARG A 17 -5.39 -5.09 -0.01
CA ARG A 17 -6.46 -4.84 -0.99
C ARG A 17 -7.70 -5.65 -0.65
N ALA A 18 -8.84 -5.25 -1.18
CA ALA A 18 -10.05 -6.08 -1.12
C ALA A 18 -9.80 -7.45 -1.75
N ARG A 19 -10.51 -8.47 -1.28
CA ARG A 19 -10.44 -9.82 -1.85
C ARG A 19 -11.02 -9.83 -3.25
N THR A 20 -10.42 -10.64 -4.10
CA THR A 20 -10.97 -11.02 -5.39
C THR A 20 -11.50 -12.47 -5.32
N ASP A 21 -12.25 -12.90 -6.32
CA ASP A 21 -12.77 -14.29 -6.40
C ASP A 21 -11.64 -15.33 -6.33
N ASN A 22 -10.46 -15.02 -6.85
CA ASN A 22 -9.30 -15.91 -6.80
C ASN A 22 -8.71 -16.06 -5.40
N ASP A 23 -8.93 -15.13 -4.50
CA ASP A 23 -8.41 -15.19 -3.14
C ASP A 23 -9.15 -16.23 -2.26
N ASN A 24 -10.25 -16.77 -2.74
CA ASN A 24 -11.00 -17.83 -2.05
C ASN A 24 -10.21 -19.14 -1.87
N TRP A 25 -9.20 -19.35 -2.71
CA TRP A 25 -8.30 -20.50 -2.64
C TRP A 25 -7.16 -20.29 -1.64
N MET A 26 -6.92 -19.06 -1.27
CA MET A 26 -5.93 -18.68 -0.28
C MET A 26 -6.66 -18.53 1.05
N ASP A 27 -6.21 -19.25 2.07
CA ASP A 27 -6.65 -19.03 3.45
C ASP A 27 -6.31 -17.57 3.83
N ALA A 28 -7.22 -16.67 3.45
CA ALA A 28 -6.98 -15.24 3.50
C ALA A 28 -6.94 -14.76 4.95
N LYS A 29 -5.76 -14.91 5.56
CA LYS A 29 -5.45 -14.48 6.92
C LYS A 29 -5.15 -12.99 7.01
N TRP A 30 -5.24 -12.27 5.89
CA TRP A 30 -4.83 -10.86 5.82
C TRP A 30 -5.55 -9.95 6.83
N PRO A 31 -6.88 -10.02 7.00
CA PRO A 31 -7.54 -9.28 8.06
C PRO A 31 -7.08 -9.70 9.45
N LYS A 32 -6.86 -11.00 9.69
CA LYS A 32 -6.36 -11.51 10.99
C LYS A 32 -4.97 -10.99 11.34
N LEU A 33 -4.16 -10.65 10.32
CA LEU A 33 -2.86 -10.03 10.48
C LEU A 33 -2.94 -8.49 10.57
N GLY A 34 -4.14 -7.92 10.46
CA GLY A 34 -4.37 -6.48 10.54
C GLY A 34 -3.87 -5.69 9.34
N LEU A 35 -3.64 -6.33 8.16
CA LEU A 35 -3.07 -5.63 7.00
C LEU A 35 -3.94 -4.46 6.52
N HIS A 36 -5.25 -4.49 6.77
CA HIS A 36 -6.22 -3.45 6.43
C HIS A 36 -6.16 -2.22 7.34
N ASN A 37 -5.42 -2.29 8.45
CA ASN A 37 -5.42 -1.25 9.49
C ASN A 37 -4.01 -1.00 10.05
N LEU A 38 -3.02 -0.97 9.18
CA LEU A 38 -1.64 -0.68 9.57
C LEU A 38 -1.51 0.74 10.11
N GLN A 39 -0.90 0.86 11.28
CA GLN A 39 -0.44 2.11 11.86
C GLN A 39 1.07 2.20 11.75
N HIS A 40 1.59 3.39 11.49
CA HIS A 40 2.99 3.62 11.19
C HIS A 40 3.63 4.45 12.29
N LYS A 41 4.72 3.93 12.86
CA LYS A 41 5.47 4.58 13.93
C LYS A 41 6.92 4.75 13.48
N ALA A 42 7.39 5.98 13.42
CA ALA A 42 8.80 6.24 13.23
C ALA A 42 9.58 5.80 14.49
N LEU A 43 10.54 4.91 14.30
CA LEU A 43 11.45 4.44 15.35
C LEU A 43 12.71 5.29 15.41
N SER A 44 13.17 5.79 14.26
CA SER A 44 14.32 6.69 14.15
C SER A 44 14.16 7.64 12.98
N PHE A 45 14.82 8.78 13.10
CA PHE A 45 14.94 9.78 12.05
C PHE A 45 16.37 10.33 12.03
N ALA A 46 16.90 10.51 10.83
CA ALA A 46 18.13 11.22 10.59
C ALA A 46 18.00 12.08 9.33
N GLN A 47 18.82 13.12 9.22
CA GLN A 47 18.95 13.88 7.99
C GLN A 47 20.42 13.99 7.60
N ASN A 48 20.66 14.09 6.31
CA ASN A 48 21.98 14.19 5.73
C ASN A 48 21.93 15.10 4.49
N VAL A 49 23.07 15.61 4.08
CA VAL A 49 23.25 16.29 2.79
C VAL A 49 24.28 15.48 2.00
N THR A 50 23.92 15.08 0.79
CA THR A 50 24.83 14.33 -0.08
C THR A 50 25.98 15.19 -0.55
N LYS A 51 27.01 14.58 -1.14
CA LYS A 51 28.15 15.34 -1.72
C LYS A 51 27.72 16.28 -2.83
N GLU A 52 26.64 15.96 -3.53
CA GLU A 52 26.04 16.75 -4.60
C GLU A 52 25.12 17.86 -4.08
N GLY A 53 24.92 17.96 -2.75
CA GLY A 53 24.10 18.99 -2.09
C GLY A 53 22.62 18.64 -1.98
N ASN A 54 22.19 17.39 -2.25
CA ASN A 54 20.81 16.98 -2.10
C ASN A 54 20.49 16.65 -0.64
N LEU A 55 19.29 17.00 -0.18
CA LEU A 55 18.83 16.67 1.17
C LEU A 55 18.35 15.22 1.23
N GLN A 56 18.86 14.46 2.20
CA GLN A 56 18.37 13.14 2.54
C GLN A 56 17.64 13.13 3.88
N LEU A 57 16.45 12.51 3.90
CA LEU A 57 15.69 12.22 5.12
C LEU A 57 15.62 10.70 5.27
N ILE A 58 16.11 10.20 6.40
CA ILE A 58 16.28 8.77 6.65
C ILE A 58 15.39 8.36 7.82
N PHE A 59 14.54 7.37 7.60
CA PHE A 59 13.61 6.87 8.61
C PHE A 59 13.75 5.35 8.78
N THR A 60 13.60 4.89 10.02
CA THR A 60 13.18 3.52 10.30
C THR A 60 11.76 3.57 10.81
N VAL A 61 10.84 2.87 10.16
CA VAL A 61 9.41 2.88 10.49
C VAL A 61 8.94 1.47 10.79
N GLU A 62 8.24 1.31 11.91
CA GLU A 62 7.47 0.11 12.22
C GLU A 62 6.03 0.30 11.76
N SER A 63 5.47 -0.69 11.06
CA SER A 63 4.08 -0.68 10.60
C SER A 63 3.38 -1.92 11.14
N GLN A 64 2.49 -1.73 12.12
CA GLN A 64 1.74 -2.78 12.79
C GLN A 64 0.29 -2.32 13.00
N ALA A 65 -0.66 -3.24 12.85
CA ALA A 65 -2.04 -2.96 13.23
C ALA A 65 -2.20 -3.02 14.76
N PRO A 66 -3.16 -2.28 15.32
CA PRO A 66 -3.47 -2.39 16.76
C PRO A 66 -4.21 -3.69 17.10
N TYR A 67 -4.86 -4.33 16.14
CA TYR A 67 -5.62 -5.59 16.25
C TYR A 67 -5.84 -6.18 14.87
N GLY A 68 -6.26 -7.43 14.81
CA GLY A 68 -6.71 -8.09 13.60
C GLY A 68 -8.19 -7.90 13.31
N GLY A 69 -8.66 -8.51 12.25
CA GLY A 69 -10.06 -8.52 11.87
C GLY A 69 -10.49 -9.88 11.33
N VAL A 70 -11.79 -10.02 11.18
CA VAL A 70 -12.43 -11.17 10.54
C VAL A 70 -13.13 -10.71 9.28
N ASP A 71 -12.95 -11.48 8.26
CA ASP A 71 -13.55 -11.28 6.96
C ASP A 71 -14.94 -11.95 6.93
N ASN A 72 -15.97 -11.16 6.65
CA ASN A 72 -17.36 -11.64 6.52
C ASN A 72 -17.71 -12.06 5.09
N TYR A 73 -16.73 -12.28 4.22
CA TYR A 73 -17.00 -12.71 2.88
C TYR A 73 -17.71 -14.07 2.86
N SER A 74 -19.02 -14.06 2.59
CA SER A 74 -19.82 -15.26 2.38
C SER A 74 -19.99 -15.51 0.89
N ASN A 75 -19.39 -16.58 0.39
CA ASN A 75 -19.57 -17.04 -1.00
C ASN A 75 -21.00 -17.53 -1.30
N ARG A 76 -21.87 -17.59 -0.29
CA ARG A 76 -23.18 -18.25 -0.40
C ARG A 76 -24.34 -17.32 -0.72
N ASP A 77 -24.20 -16.02 -0.48
CA ASP A 77 -25.28 -15.05 -0.66
C ASP A 77 -24.98 -14.05 -1.79
N ARG A 78 -24.83 -14.58 -3.01
CA ARG A 78 -24.72 -13.73 -4.22
C ARG A 78 -25.99 -12.92 -4.53
N GLU A 79 -27.07 -13.18 -3.84
CA GLU A 79 -28.37 -12.50 -4.02
C GLU A 79 -28.58 -11.31 -3.07
N LYS A 80 -27.69 -11.15 -2.09
CA LYS A 80 -27.72 -9.97 -1.21
C LYS A 80 -26.54 -9.10 -1.57
N ASP A 81 -26.79 -7.82 -1.82
CA ASP A 81 -25.78 -6.75 -1.96
C ASP A 81 -24.96 -6.56 -0.66
N GLU A 82 -24.43 -7.65 -0.10
CA GLU A 82 -23.58 -7.58 1.07
C GLU A 82 -22.19 -7.11 0.65
N VAL A 83 -21.96 -5.85 0.90
CA VAL A 83 -20.66 -5.21 0.79
C VAL A 83 -19.64 -6.02 1.60
N TYR A 84 -18.54 -6.41 0.95
CA TYR A 84 -17.38 -6.98 1.63
C TYR A 84 -17.02 -6.13 2.84
N LYS A 85 -17.05 -6.73 4.01
CA LYS A 85 -16.81 -6.03 5.27
C LYS A 85 -15.84 -6.81 6.15
N ILE A 86 -14.81 -6.11 6.61
CA ILE A 86 -13.94 -6.61 7.67
C ILE A 86 -14.50 -6.14 9.01
N VAL A 87 -14.64 -7.06 9.95
CA VAL A 87 -15.02 -6.78 11.32
C VAL A 87 -13.77 -6.83 12.19
N ASP A 88 -13.42 -5.72 12.79
CA ASP A 88 -12.27 -5.60 13.68
C ASP A 88 -12.45 -6.37 14.97
N ASP A 89 -11.48 -7.19 15.36
CA ASP A 89 -11.44 -7.87 16.66
C ASP A 89 -10.64 -7.07 17.69
N LYS A 90 -11.25 -6.01 18.19
CA LYS A 90 -10.64 -5.13 19.20
C LYS A 90 -10.43 -5.81 20.57
N SER A 91 -10.99 -7.01 20.78
CA SER A 91 -10.83 -7.77 22.02
C SER A 91 -9.44 -8.39 22.16
N LYS A 92 -8.70 -8.48 21.05
CA LYS A 92 -7.36 -9.07 20.99
C LYS A 92 -6.35 -8.06 20.43
N PRO A 93 -5.89 -7.10 21.23
CA PRO A 93 -4.90 -6.13 20.81
C PRO A 93 -3.58 -6.82 20.47
N PHE A 94 -2.89 -6.35 19.42
CA PHE A 94 -1.61 -6.88 19.01
C PHE A 94 -0.50 -6.43 19.96
N GLY A 95 0.40 -7.37 20.23
CA GLY A 95 1.62 -7.17 20.99
C GLY A 95 2.87 -7.15 20.09
N PRO A 96 4.05 -7.04 20.68
CA PRO A 96 5.30 -6.86 19.94
C PRO A 96 5.70 -8.05 19.05
N ASN A 97 5.14 -9.25 19.30
CA ASN A 97 5.40 -10.47 18.53
C ASN A 97 4.39 -10.73 17.42
N ASP A 98 3.29 -9.94 17.37
CA ASP A 98 2.32 -10.05 16.30
C ASP A 98 2.89 -9.51 15.00
N PHE A 99 2.16 -9.74 13.89
CA PHE A 99 2.62 -9.38 12.55
C PHE A 99 2.95 -7.90 12.44
N LYS A 100 4.12 -7.60 11.90
CA LYS A 100 4.56 -6.24 11.61
C LYS A 100 5.59 -6.18 10.51
N PHE A 101 5.68 -5.01 9.90
CA PHE A 101 6.77 -4.63 9.02
C PHE A 101 7.75 -3.70 9.72
N THR A 102 9.00 -3.77 9.32
CA THR A 102 10.01 -2.75 9.57
C THR A 102 10.53 -2.27 8.24
N THR A 103 10.48 -0.96 8.00
CA THR A 103 10.97 -0.36 6.77
C THR A 103 12.11 0.61 7.08
N HIS A 104 13.15 0.55 6.26
CA HIS A 104 14.20 1.56 6.23
C HIS A 104 14.01 2.38 4.96
N GLN A 105 13.77 3.69 5.11
CA GLN A 105 13.37 4.58 4.03
C GLN A 105 14.39 5.72 3.92
N ILE A 106 14.84 5.99 2.72
CA ILE A 106 15.72 7.12 2.38
C ILE A 106 14.99 7.95 1.33
N TYR A 107 14.60 9.16 1.70
CA TYR A 107 14.07 10.15 0.76
C TYR A 107 15.20 11.06 0.34
N THR A 108 15.55 11.10 -0.94
CA THR A 108 16.47 12.08 -1.51
C THR A 108 15.69 13.15 -2.24
N ILE A 109 15.84 14.39 -1.79
CA ILE A 109 15.14 15.56 -2.33
C ILE A 109 16.15 16.33 -3.18
N TYR A 110 15.84 16.46 -4.45
CA TYR A 110 16.69 17.12 -5.44
C TYR A 110 16.32 18.60 -5.62
N ALA A 111 17.26 19.38 -6.17
CA ALA A 111 17.09 20.81 -6.38
C ALA A 111 15.97 21.17 -7.37
N ASP A 112 15.63 20.27 -8.29
CA ASP A 112 14.53 20.41 -9.24
C ASP A 112 13.16 20.11 -8.64
N GLY A 113 13.09 19.72 -7.35
CA GLY A 113 11.89 19.36 -6.63
C GLY A 113 11.48 17.90 -6.77
N SER A 114 12.22 17.10 -7.51
CA SER A 114 11.99 15.65 -7.54
C SER A 114 12.37 14.99 -6.22
N VAL A 115 11.71 13.88 -5.91
CA VAL A 115 11.95 13.09 -4.70
C VAL A 115 12.12 11.63 -5.08
N GLU A 116 13.22 11.06 -4.69
CA GLU A 116 13.47 9.62 -4.79
C GLU A 116 13.19 8.96 -3.44
N LEU A 117 12.53 7.81 -3.45
CA LEU A 117 12.33 6.97 -2.28
C LEU A 117 13.00 5.61 -2.49
N GLU A 118 14.06 5.37 -1.75
CA GLU A 118 14.62 4.04 -1.56
C GLU A 118 14.01 3.41 -0.30
N SER A 119 13.59 2.15 -0.40
CA SER A 119 12.98 1.47 0.75
C SER A 119 13.36 0.01 0.83
N ALA A 120 13.92 -0.39 1.97
CA ALA A 120 14.11 -1.79 2.35
C ALA A 120 13.00 -2.20 3.32
N ILE A 121 12.19 -3.19 2.93
CA ILE A 121 11.03 -3.65 3.69
C ILE A 121 11.31 -5.06 4.20
N SER A 122 11.12 -5.27 5.49
CA SER A 122 11.19 -6.58 6.15
C SER A 122 9.96 -6.84 6.99
N SER A 123 9.71 -8.10 7.32
CA SER A 123 8.62 -8.52 8.21
C SER A 123 9.16 -9.53 9.22
N ASN A 124 8.61 -9.52 10.44
CA ASN A 124 8.89 -10.54 11.45
C ASN A 124 8.31 -11.92 11.09
N MET A 125 7.42 -11.98 10.07
CA MET A 125 6.84 -13.22 9.54
C MET A 125 7.06 -13.33 8.03
N PRO A 126 8.28 -13.60 7.54
CA PRO A 126 8.66 -13.51 6.13
C PRO A 126 7.97 -14.54 5.20
N LYS A 127 7.32 -15.55 5.77
CA LYS A 127 6.56 -16.57 5.00
C LYS A 127 5.11 -16.17 4.70
N VAL A 128 4.65 -15.05 5.22
CA VAL A 128 3.29 -14.54 4.93
C VAL A 128 3.22 -14.09 3.48
N LYS A 129 2.26 -14.62 2.75
CA LYS A 129 1.94 -14.16 1.39
C LYS A 129 1.08 -12.92 1.48
N LEU A 130 1.52 -11.85 0.86
CA LEU A 130 0.84 -10.56 0.86
C LEU A 130 -0.02 -10.42 -0.39
N PRO A 131 -1.23 -9.82 -0.27
CA PRO A 131 -2.07 -9.53 -1.43
C PRO A 131 -1.53 -8.36 -2.27
N ARG A 132 -0.77 -7.49 -1.63
CA ARG A 132 -0.18 -6.27 -2.19
C ARG A 132 0.99 -5.83 -1.31
N LEU A 133 1.92 -5.10 -1.88
CA LEU A 133 2.96 -4.38 -1.16
C LEU A 133 3.34 -3.13 -1.94
N GLY A 134 3.25 -1.98 -1.31
CA GLY A 134 3.58 -0.71 -1.94
C GLY A 134 3.47 0.46 -0.98
N TYR A 135 3.51 1.65 -1.52
CA TYR A 135 3.29 2.89 -0.78
C TYR A 135 2.04 3.59 -1.28
N ALA A 136 1.23 4.08 -0.34
CA ALA A 136 0.10 4.94 -0.61
C ALA A 136 0.35 6.33 -0.02
N PHE A 137 -0.11 7.37 -0.72
CA PHE A 137 -0.10 8.74 -0.25
C PHE A 137 -1.32 9.48 -0.79
N GLU A 138 -1.69 10.55 -0.14
CA GLU A 138 -2.86 11.32 -0.49
C GLU A 138 -2.47 12.72 -0.96
N MET A 139 -3.09 13.17 -2.03
CA MET A 139 -2.90 14.50 -2.60
C MET A 139 -4.18 15.31 -2.52
N PRO A 140 -4.11 16.65 -2.52
CA PRO A 140 -5.30 17.48 -2.61
C PRO A 140 -6.14 17.11 -3.85
N LYS A 141 -7.47 17.21 -3.72
CA LYS A 141 -8.45 16.82 -4.75
C LYS A 141 -8.26 17.48 -6.13
N ASP A 142 -7.56 18.60 -6.18
CA ASP A 142 -7.28 19.32 -7.43
C ASP A 142 -6.19 18.65 -8.28
N TYR A 143 -5.40 17.74 -7.69
CA TYR A 143 -4.39 16.93 -8.38
C TYR A 143 -5.03 15.66 -8.95
N ARG A 144 -5.87 15.81 -9.96
CA ARG A 144 -6.59 14.70 -10.58
C ARG A 144 -5.85 14.05 -11.74
N ASN A 145 -5.07 14.82 -12.46
CA ASN A 145 -4.28 14.32 -13.58
C ASN A 145 -2.95 13.77 -13.06
N PHE A 146 -2.58 12.60 -13.51
CA PHE A 146 -1.29 12.02 -13.18
C PHE A 146 -0.61 11.44 -14.42
N THR A 147 0.71 11.43 -14.38
CA THR A 147 1.56 10.78 -15.35
C THR A 147 2.50 9.86 -14.60
N TYR A 148 2.70 8.66 -15.12
CA TYR A 148 3.69 7.74 -14.56
C TYR A 148 4.47 7.05 -15.67
N TYR A 149 5.70 6.65 -15.34
CA TYR A 149 6.51 5.81 -16.19
C TYR A 149 6.61 4.44 -15.52
N GLY A 150 6.08 3.42 -16.17
CA GLY A 150 6.00 2.09 -15.60
C GLY A 150 5.21 1.14 -16.47
N ARG A 151 4.92 -0.03 -15.93
CA ARG A 151 4.13 -1.04 -16.62
C ARG A 151 2.64 -0.69 -16.55
N GLY A 152 1.96 -0.68 -17.67
CA GLY A 152 0.55 -0.31 -17.77
C GLY A 152 -0.01 -0.50 -19.18
N PRO A 153 -1.20 0.08 -19.49
CA PRO A 153 -2.02 0.96 -18.63
C PRO A 153 -2.96 0.25 -17.65
N VAL A 154 -3.18 -1.06 -17.82
CA VAL A 154 -4.09 -1.83 -16.97
C VAL A 154 -3.36 -2.54 -15.84
N ASN A 155 -4.12 -3.08 -14.88
CA ASN A 155 -3.56 -3.82 -13.74
C ASN A 155 -2.62 -4.94 -14.19
N ASN A 156 -1.47 -5.03 -13.56
CA ASN A 156 -0.51 -6.09 -13.81
C ASN A 156 -0.07 -6.76 -12.50
N TYR A 157 0.24 -8.05 -12.59
CA TYR A 157 0.66 -8.89 -11.48
C TYR A 157 1.97 -9.59 -11.81
N ALA A 158 2.59 -10.22 -10.83
CA ALA A 158 3.85 -10.93 -11.02
C ALA A 158 3.78 -12.01 -12.12
N ASP A 159 2.61 -12.62 -12.28
CA ASP A 159 2.29 -13.67 -13.27
C ASP A 159 1.54 -13.14 -14.52
N ARG A 160 1.22 -11.85 -14.59
CA ARG A 160 0.50 -11.20 -15.72
C ARG A 160 1.23 -9.96 -16.21
N LYS A 161 2.44 -10.14 -16.69
CA LYS A 161 3.28 -9.04 -17.21
C LYS A 161 3.27 -8.95 -18.72
N THR A 162 2.95 -10.05 -19.42
CA THR A 162 2.89 -10.11 -20.87
C THR A 162 1.72 -9.27 -21.39
N GLY A 163 1.96 -8.45 -22.39
CA GLY A 163 0.95 -7.53 -22.92
C GLY A 163 0.87 -6.18 -22.22
N GLN A 164 1.71 -5.95 -21.19
CA GLN A 164 1.87 -4.66 -20.52
C GLN A 164 3.24 -4.10 -20.86
N PHE A 165 3.28 -2.87 -21.35
CA PHE A 165 4.53 -2.22 -21.73
C PHE A 165 5.00 -1.27 -20.64
N ILE A 166 6.34 -1.12 -20.53
CA ILE A 166 6.95 -0.10 -19.68
C ILE A 166 7.11 1.14 -20.54
N GLU A 167 6.27 2.13 -20.29
CA GLU A 167 6.26 3.39 -21.03
C GLU A 167 5.65 4.50 -20.16
N ARG A 168 5.52 5.69 -20.73
CA ARG A 168 4.83 6.81 -20.09
C ARG A 168 3.33 6.66 -20.29
N HIS A 169 2.59 6.64 -19.19
CA HIS A 169 1.13 6.60 -19.16
C HIS A 169 0.59 7.87 -18.51
N GLU A 170 -0.59 8.26 -18.92
CA GLU A 170 -1.34 9.38 -18.35
C GLU A 170 -2.73 8.92 -17.95
N GLY A 171 -3.30 9.54 -16.93
CA GLY A 171 -4.62 9.18 -16.47
C GLY A 171 -5.26 10.24 -15.57
N ILE A 172 -6.52 10.01 -15.27
CA ILE A 172 -7.30 10.82 -14.34
C ILE A 172 -7.66 9.94 -13.15
N VAL A 173 -7.42 10.44 -11.94
CA VAL A 173 -7.78 9.73 -10.70
C VAL A 173 -9.29 9.50 -10.67
N GLY A 174 -9.72 8.27 -10.40
CA GLY A 174 -11.12 7.85 -10.41
C GLY A 174 -11.63 7.32 -11.75
N GLU A 175 -10.84 7.42 -12.83
CA GLU A 175 -11.19 6.87 -14.15
C GLU A 175 -10.37 5.61 -14.48
N GLN A 176 -9.55 5.15 -13.54
CA GLN A 176 -8.67 3.99 -13.72
C GLN A 176 -9.33 2.65 -13.37
N ASP A 177 -10.48 2.69 -12.73
CA ASP A 177 -11.19 1.48 -12.32
C ASP A 177 -11.91 0.85 -13.52
N ILE A 178 -11.41 -0.28 -13.97
CA ILE A 178 -12.07 -1.10 -14.97
C ILE A 178 -13.01 -2.06 -14.22
N MET A 179 -14.32 -1.84 -14.37
CA MET A 179 -15.32 -2.76 -13.86
C MET A 179 -15.26 -4.08 -14.64
N LEU A 180 -14.67 -5.09 -14.03
CA LEU A 180 -14.69 -6.46 -14.56
C LEU A 180 -15.94 -7.20 -14.04
N PRO A 181 -16.66 -7.95 -14.89
CA PRO A 181 -17.85 -8.71 -14.46
C PRO A 181 -17.57 -9.75 -13.38
N LYS A 182 -16.34 -10.23 -13.32
CA LYS A 182 -15.80 -11.09 -12.26
C LYS A 182 -14.39 -10.60 -11.97
N PRO A 183 -14.20 -9.74 -10.97
CA PRO A 183 -12.88 -9.23 -10.65
C PRO A 183 -11.98 -10.39 -10.18
N GLN A 184 -11.05 -10.74 -11.04
CA GLN A 184 -9.99 -11.73 -10.74
C GLN A 184 -8.66 -11.05 -10.42
N SER A 185 -8.71 -9.74 -10.28
CA SER A 185 -7.51 -8.92 -10.07
C SER A 185 -7.84 -7.71 -9.22
#